data_5af83f8d8e31b212f9652c0d4e0d75a8
#
_entry.id   5af83f8d8e31b212f9652c0d4e0d75a8
#
_cell.length_a   1.000
_cell.length_b   1.000
_cell.length_c   1.000
_cell.angle_alpha   90.00
_cell.angle_beta   90.00
_cell.angle_gamma   90.00
#
_symmetry.space_group_name_H-M   'P 1'
#
loop_
_entity.id
_entity.type
_entity.pdbx_description
1 polymer ?
#
loop_
_entity_poly.entity_id
_entity_poly.type
_entity_poly.pdbx_seq_one_letter_code
_entity_poly.pdbx_strand_id
1 'polypeptide(L)'
;MKLTDYVVEFLQKKGIRDFFGYQGTMIAHLVDSIEKNPHVRSHSSYHEQGAAFAACGYAQAKGACGCAYATSGPGAANLLSGVADAYFDSLPVIFITGQLNTYEYSGIAGLRQQGFQEIDMVSMAKPVTKYAIQVRDPKNIVRELNLAWQIANTKARFLSTCL
;
A
#
# COMPACT_ATOMS: atom_id res chain seq x y z
N MET A 1 16.19 -12.93 -5.14
CA MET A 1 15.56 -11.66 -4.69
C MET A 1 14.12 -11.96 -4.33
N LYS A 2 13.68 -11.57 -3.17
CA LYS A 2 12.25 -11.68 -2.79
C LYS A 2 11.43 -10.68 -3.61
N LEU A 3 10.13 -10.97 -3.80
CA LEU A 3 9.23 -10.03 -4.47
C LEU A 3 9.17 -8.67 -3.74
N THR A 4 9.19 -8.70 -2.42
CA THR A 4 9.18 -7.48 -1.59
C THR A 4 10.45 -6.66 -1.71
N ASP A 5 11.62 -7.30 -1.92
CA ASP A 5 12.86 -6.58 -2.23
C ASP A 5 12.70 -5.76 -3.52
N TYR A 6 12.12 -6.39 -4.57
CA TYR A 6 11.85 -5.71 -5.83
C TYR A 6 10.89 -4.52 -5.65
N VAL A 7 9.82 -4.69 -4.87
CA VAL A 7 8.85 -3.61 -4.58
C VAL A 7 9.56 -2.42 -3.94
N VAL A 8 10.37 -2.65 -2.92
CA VAL A 8 11.10 -1.59 -2.21
C VAL A 8 12.12 -0.92 -3.12
N GLU A 9 12.91 -1.68 -3.88
CA GLU A 9 13.87 -1.13 -4.85
C GLU A 9 13.19 -0.32 -5.95
N PHE A 10 12.05 -0.80 -6.46
CA PHE A 10 11.27 -0.07 -7.46
C PHE A 10 10.84 1.30 -6.93
N LEU A 11 10.22 1.33 -5.75
CA LEU A 11 9.75 2.57 -5.13
C LEU A 11 10.91 3.51 -4.80
N GLN A 12 12.01 2.97 -4.30
CA GLN A 12 13.25 3.71 -4.03
C GLN A 12 13.81 4.36 -5.32
N LYS A 13 13.86 3.62 -6.44
CA LYS A 13 14.28 4.16 -7.76
C LYS A 13 13.34 5.24 -8.28
N LYS A 14 12.07 5.22 -7.86
CA LYS A 14 11.08 6.26 -8.14
C LYS A 14 11.15 7.47 -7.19
N GLY A 15 12.09 7.46 -6.26
CA GLY A 15 12.33 8.57 -5.32
C GLY A 15 11.62 8.45 -3.98
N ILE A 16 10.85 7.39 -3.75
CA ILE A 16 10.25 7.11 -2.44
C ILE A 16 11.32 6.53 -1.52
N ARG A 17 11.67 7.27 -0.49
CA ARG A 17 12.69 6.87 0.48
C ARG A 17 12.16 6.73 1.91
N ASP A 18 10.97 7.21 2.16
CA ASP A 18 10.32 7.21 3.47
C ASP A 18 9.04 6.39 3.39
N PHE A 19 8.98 5.34 4.20
CA PHE A 19 7.86 4.40 4.28
C PHE A 19 7.20 4.52 5.65
N PHE A 20 5.92 4.82 5.67
CA PHE A 20 5.15 5.00 6.90
C PHE A 20 4.25 3.80 7.14
N GLY A 21 4.32 3.18 8.32
CA GLY A 21 3.50 2.00 8.54
C GLY A 21 3.53 1.47 9.96
N TYR A 22 2.78 0.39 10.16
CA TYR A 22 2.78 -0.39 11.37
C TYR A 22 2.99 -1.87 11.03
N GLN A 23 3.72 -2.56 11.89
CA GLN A 23 4.10 -3.96 11.67
C GLN A 23 2.88 -4.88 11.70
N GLY A 24 2.96 -6.01 10.98
CA GLY A 24 1.94 -7.04 10.98
C GLY A 24 2.39 -8.27 10.21
N THR A 25 1.76 -9.40 10.50
CA THR A 25 2.19 -10.70 9.98
C THR A 25 2.18 -10.76 8.46
N MET A 26 1.12 -10.26 7.82
CA MET A 26 0.96 -10.38 6.35
C MET A 26 1.83 -9.41 5.54
N ILE A 27 2.59 -8.54 6.21
CA ILE A 27 3.58 -7.64 5.57
C ILE A 27 4.98 -7.83 6.13
N ALA A 28 5.22 -8.87 6.92
CA ALA A 28 6.53 -9.10 7.55
C ALA A 28 7.68 -9.11 6.54
N HIS A 29 7.47 -9.71 5.37
CA HIS A 29 8.48 -9.71 4.30
C HIS A 29 8.72 -8.33 3.69
N LEU A 30 7.70 -7.48 3.60
CA LEU A 30 7.85 -6.10 3.12
C LEU A 30 8.64 -5.28 4.14
N VAL A 31 8.29 -5.38 5.42
CA VAL A 31 9.01 -4.70 6.52
C VAL A 31 10.48 -5.13 6.53
N ASP A 32 10.77 -6.44 6.46
CA ASP A 32 12.14 -6.96 6.38
C ASP A 32 12.92 -6.40 5.16
N SER A 33 12.25 -6.24 4.02
CA SER A 33 12.88 -5.66 2.83
C SER A 33 13.14 -4.16 2.97
N ILE A 34 12.25 -3.41 3.64
CA ILE A 34 12.46 -1.99 3.94
C ILE A 34 13.64 -1.82 4.90
N GLU A 35 13.65 -2.57 6.00
CA GLU A 35 14.71 -2.47 7.04
C GLU A 35 16.11 -2.87 6.50
N LYS A 36 16.17 -3.78 5.56
CA LYS A 36 17.45 -4.21 4.94
C LYS A 36 17.96 -3.28 3.84
N ASN A 37 17.13 -2.39 3.32
CA ASN A 37 17.54 -1.49 2.25
C ASN A 37 18.16 -0.20 2.84
N PRO A 38 19.47 0.04 2.68
CA PRO A 38 20.15 1.19 3.31
C PRO A 38 19.78 2.55 2.70
N HIS A 39 19.01 2.55 1.62
CA HIS A 39 18.63 3.77 0.90
C HIS A 39 17.21 4.25 1.20
N VAL A 40 16.49 3.55 2.07
CA VAL A 40 15.14 3.90 2.51
C VAL A 40 15.04 3.94 4.03
N ARG A 41 13.99 4.55 4.56
CA ARG A 41 13.72 4.66 5.99
C ARG A 41 12.32 4.18 6.30
N SER A 42 12.19 3.41 7.36
CA SER A 42 10.92 3.02 7.95
C SER A 42 10.53 4.00 9.06
N HIS A 43 9.30 4.45 9.04
CA HIS A 43 8.70 5.29 10.08
C HIS A 43 7.52 4.54 10.69
N SER A 44 7.77 3.92 11.84
CA SER A 44 6.74 3.18 12.57
C SER A 44 5.74 4.13 13.23
N SER A 45 4.45 3.86 13.00
CA SER A 45 3.34 4.51 13.68
C SER A 45 2.63 3.50 14.58
N TYR A 46 2.09 3.93 15.71
CA TYR A 46 1.32 3.05 16.60
C TYR A 46 -0.10 2.75 16.08
N HIS A 47 -0.50 3.36 14.97
CA HIS A 47 -1.78 3.13 14.32
C HIS A 47 -1.66 3.41 12.82
N GLU A 48 -2.26 2.55 11.99
CA GLU A 48 -2.15 2.63 10.53
C GLU A 48 -2.75 3.91 9.95
N GLN A 49 -3.81 4.43 10.55
CA GLN A 49 -4.38 5.73 10.18
C GLN A 49 -3.34 6.85 10.32
N GLY A 50 -2.58 6.86 11.42
CA GLY A 50 -1.49 7.81 11.62
C GLY A 50 -0.39 7.68 10.56
N ALA A 51 -0.05 6.45 10.17
CA ALA A 51 0.89 6.20 9.09
C ALA A 51 0.37 6.74 7.74
N ALA A 52 -0.91 6.54 7.45
CA ALA A 52 -1.55 7.04 6.24
C ALA A 52 -1.50 8.58 6.16
N PHE A 53 -1.89 9.28 7.24
CA PHE A 53 -1.81 10.74 7.29
C PHE A 53 -0.36 11.25 7.28
N ALA A 54 0.59 10.52 7.86
CA ALA A 54 2.01 10.88 7.75
C ALA A 54 2.51 10.82 6.31
N ALA A 55 2.09 9.80 5.53
CA ALA A 55 2.40 9.72 4.11
C ALA A 55 1.74 10.85 3.29
N CYS A 56 0.51 11.25 3.64
CA CYS A 56 -0.18 12.39 3.03
C CYS A 56 0.57 13.70 3.33
N GLY A 57 0.88 13.96 4.60
CA GLY A 57 1.65 15.15 5.02
C GLY A 57 3.04 15.20 4.38
N TYR A 58 3.71 14.04 4.25
CA TYR A 58 4.98 13.94 3.53
C TYR A 58 4.81 14.33 2.05
N ALA A 59 3.81 13.78 1.38
CA ALA A 59 3.54 14.08 -0.02
C ALA A 59 3.29 15.58 -0.23
N GLN A 60 2.49 16.19 0.65
CA GLN A 60 2.18 17.62 0.62
C GLN A 60 3.41 18.48 0.87
N ALA A 61 4.19 18.17 1.91
CA ALA A 61 5.35 18.97 2.31
C ALA A 61 6.53 18.88 1.33
N LYS A 62 6.72 17.70 0.73
CA LYS A 62 7.83 17.45 -0.20
C LYS A 62 7.47 17.68 -1.67
N GLY A 63 6.18 17.75 -2.01
CA GLY A 63 5.75 17.73 -3.41
C GLY A 63 6.15 16.44 -4.14
N ALA A 64 6.25 15.33 -3.41
CA ALA A 64 6.71 14.02 -3.90
C ALA A 64 5.73 12.93 -3.47
N CYS A 65 5.82 11.76 -4.10
CA CYS A 65 4.93 10.65 -3.76
C CYS A 65 5.22 10.10 -2.36
N GLY A 66 4.19 10.03 -1.51
CA GLY A 66 4.23 9.36 -0.22
C GLY A 66 3.99 7.86 -0.34
N CYS A 67 4.38 7.09 0.68
CA CYS A 67 4.10 5.67 0.75
C CYS A 67 3.73 5.25 2.16
N ALA A 68 2.55 4.64 2.33
CA ALA A 68 2.17 4.00 3.58
C ALA A 68 1.89 2.52 3.39
N TYR A 69 2.09 1.73 4.44
CA TYR A 69 1.86 0.30 4.41
C TYR A 69 1.14 -0.19 5.68
N ALA A 70 0.35 -1.25 5.54
CA ALA A 70 -0.31 -1.92 6.65
C ALA A 70 -0.50 -3.42 6.38
N THR A 71 -0.73 -4.18 7.45
CA THR A 71 -1.10 -5.59 7.33
C THR A 71 -2.50 -5.76 6.73
N SER A 72 -2.92 -7.00 6.52
CA SER A 72 -4.27 -7.34 6.04
C SER A 72 -5.38 -6.98 7.03
N GLY A 73 -6.62 -7.08 6.60
CA GLY A 73 -7.81 -6.99 7.43
C GLY A 73 -7.95 -5.63 8.13
N PRO A 74 -8.10 -5.61 9.47
CA PRO A 74 -8.30 -4.36 10.21
C PRO A 74 -7.18 -3.34 10.01
N GLY A 75 -5.91 -3.78 9.87
CA GLY A 75 -4.79 -2.90 9.60
C GLY A 75 -4.95 -2.18 8.25
N ALA A 76 -5.30 -2.91 7.20
CA ALA A 76 -5.60 -2.32 5.90
C ALA A 76 -6.80 -1.37 5.96
N ALA A 77 -7.88 -1.75 6.66
CA ALA A 77 -9.06 -0.91 6.83
C ALA A 77 -8.74 0.42 7.54
N ASN A 78 -7.82 0.41 8.50
CA ASN A 78 -7.39 1.62 9.20
C ASN A 78 -6.68 2.64 8.29
N LEU A 79 -6.11 2.23 7.16
CA LEU A 79 -5.54 3.17 6.18
C LEU A 79 -6.60 3.99 5.44
N LEU A 80 -7.86 3.52 5.37
CA LEU A 80 -8.89 4.12 4.51
C LEU A 80 -9.13 5.60 4.77
N SER A 81 -9.02 6.07 6.01
CA SER A 81 -9.16 7.49 6.32
C SER A 81 -8.10 8.33 5.60
N GLY A 82 -6.84 7.89 5.61
CA GLY A 82 -5.77 8.59 4.88
C GLY A 82 -5.83 8.35 3.36
N VAL A 83 -6.35 7.22 2.91
CA VAL A 83 -6.63 6.99 1.47
C VAL A 83 -7.65 8.02 0.97
N ALA A 84 -8.73 8.23 1.73
CA ALA A 84 -9.75 9.22 1.41
C ALA A 84 -9.19 10.65 1.47
N ASP A 85 -8.38 10.98 2.48
CA ASP A 85 -7.69 12.27 2.60
C ASP A 85 -6.81 12.54 1.37
N ALA A 86 -5.94 11.60 1.00
CA ALA A 86 -5.12 11.71 -0.19
C ALA A 86 -5.95 11.88 -1.47
N TYR A 87 -7.10 11.21 -1.54
CA TYR A 87 -8.01 11.31 -2.67
C TYR A 87 -8.66 12.70 -2.77
N PHE A 88 -9.19 13.23 -1.67
CA PHE A 88 -9.84 14.54 -1.65
C PHE A 88 -8.86 15.68 -1.90
N ASP A 89 -7.66 15.60 -1.34
CA ASP A 89 -6.62 16.61 -1.47
C ASP A 89 -5.73 16.42 -2.70
N SER A 90 -6.01 15.39 -3.51
CA SER A 90 -5.24 15.08 -4.72
C SER A 90 -3.75 14.87 -4.46
N LEU A 91 -3.41 14.23 -3.35
CA LEU A 91 -2.04 13.94 -2.96
C LEU A 91 -1.54 12.66 -3.64
N PRO A 92 -0.31 12.64 -4.17
CA PRO A 92 0.30 11.44 -4.71
C PRO A 92 0.77 10.52 -3.59
N VAL A 93 -0.02 9.49 -3.26
CA VAL A 93 0.33 8.52 -2.23
C VAL A 93 0.07 7.10 -2.74
N ILE A 94 1.00 6.20 -2.46
CA ILE A 94 0.86 4.76 -2.69
C ILE A 94 0.63 4.09 -1.34
N PHE A 95 -0.47 3.34 -1.24
CA PHE A 95 -0.79 2.53 -0.06
C PHE A 95 -0.57 1.06 -0.39
N ILE A 96 0.20 0.36 0.42
CA ILE A 96 0.51 -1.06 0.25
C ILE A 96 -0.09 -1.84 1.42
N THR A 97 -0.93 -2.81 1.13
CA THR A 97 -1.55 -3.64 2.16
C THR A 97 -1.15 -5.10 1.99
N GLY A 98 -0.99 -5.79 3.12
CA GLY A 98 -0.90 -7.24 3.12
C GLY A 98 -2.22 -7.89 2.73
N GLN A 99 -2.15 -9.15 2.32
CA GLN A 99 -3.32 -10.00 2.11
C GLN A 99 -2.95 -11.45 2.49
N LEU A 100 -3.94 -12.32 2.51
CA LEU A 100 -3.77 -13.74 2.79
C LEU A 100 -2.72 -14.40 1.89
N ASN A 101 -2.13 -15.46 2.38
CA ASN A 101 -1.36 -16.36 1.54
C ASN A 101 -2.25 -16.97 0.45
N THR A 102 -1.68 -17.19 -0.73
CA THR A 102 -2.43 -17.68 -1.89
C THR A 102 -3.08 -19.04 -1.65
N TYR A 103 -2.51 -19.88 -0.80
CA TYR A 103 -3.06 -21.20 -0.45
C TYR A 103 -4.26 -21.14 0.51
N GLU A 104 -4.50 -20.00 1.17
CA GLU A 104 -5.64 -19.79 2.07
C GLU A 104 -6.94 -19.46 1.30
N TYR A 105 -6.82 -19.08 0.03
CA TYR A 105 -8.00 -18.82 -0.80
C TYR A 105 -8.69 -20.12 -1.20
N SER A 106 -9.82 -20.42 -0.56
CA SER A 106 -10.60 -21.63 -0.85
C SER A 106 -11.37 -21.57 -2.18
N GLY A 107 -11.61 -20.37 -2.70
CA GLY A 107 -12.47 -20.15 -3.87
C GLY A 107 -13.97 -20.35 -3.60
N ILE A 108 -14.38 -20.61 -2.39
CA ILE A 108 -15.78 -20.84 -2.01
C ILE A 108 -16.48 -19.48 -1.91
N ALA A 109 -17.50 -19.28 -2.74
CA ALA A 109 -18.32 -18.06 -2.71
C ALA A 109 -19.19 -18.01 -1.44
N GLY A 110 -19.42 -16.80 -0.94
CA GLY A 110 -20.30 -16.55 0.20
C GLY A 110 -19.69 -16.83 1.58
N LEU A 111 -18.42 -17.19 1.66
CA LEU A 111 -17.73 -17.24 2.96
C LEU A 111 -17.59 -15.83 3.53
N ARG A 112 -17.77 -15.71 4.85
CA ARG A 112 -17.56 -14.46 5.57
C ARG A 112 -16.12 -13.93 5.42
N GLN A 113 -15.15 -14.82 5.42
CA GLN A 113 -13.74 -14.55 5.16
C GLN A 113 -13.06 -15.83 4.65
N GLN A 114 -12.06 -15.69 3.78
CA GLN A 114 -11.33 -16.84 3.22
C GLN A 114 -10.26 -17.37 4.19
N GLY A 115 -9.67 -16.47 4.99
CA GLY A 115 -8.68 -16.79 5.99
C GLY A 115 -8.70 -15.77 7.14
N PHE A 116 -7.67 -15.78 7.99
CA PHE A 116 -7.63 -14.97 9.20
C PHE A 116 -7.63 -13.46 8.87
N GLN A 117 -8.67 -12.76 9.36
CA GLN A 117 -8.84 -11.30 9.19
C GLN A 117 -8.79 -10.83 7.73
N GLU A 118 -9.23 -11.66 6.79
CA GLU A 118 -9.33 -11.27 5.39
C GLU A 118 -10.51 -10.32 5.19
N ILE A 119 -10.28 -9.28 4.39
CA ILE A 119 -11.31 -8.37 3.90
C ILE A 119 -11.08 -8.07 2.41
N ASP A 120 -12.13 -7.74 1.69
CA ASP A 120 -12.04 -7.22 0.32
C ASP A 120 -11.64 -5.73 0.35
N MET A 121 -10.35 -5.50 0.56
CA MET A 121 -9.78 -4.15 0.63
C MET A 121 -9.92 -3.39 -0.69
N VAL A 122 -9.88 -4.09 -1.82
CA VAL A 122 -10.04 -3.48 -3.15
C VAL A 122 -11.41 -2.84 -3.28
N SER A 123 -12.48 -3.57 -2.95
CA SER A 123 -13.84 -3.03 -2.99
C SER A 123 -14.04 -1.89 -2.01
N MET A 124 -13.44 -1.95 -0.83
CA MET A 124 -13.52 -0.89 0.17
C MET A 124 -12.80 0.38 -0.24
N ALA A 125 -11.63 0.27 -0.86
CA ALA A 125 -10.82 1.42 -1.29
C ALA A 125 -11.29 2.02 -2.62
N LYS A 126 -11.91 1.24 -3.50
CA LYS A 126 -12.28 1.62 -4.86
C LYS A 126 -13.02 2.96 -5.00
N PRO A 127 -13.98 3.33 -4.13
CA PRO A 127 -14.68 4.61 -4.24
C PRO A 127 -13.85 5.82 -3.85
N VAL A 128 -12.73 5.65 -3.15
CA VAL A 128 -11.87 6.72 -2.63
C VAL A 128 -10.42 6.61 -3.12
N THR A 129 -10.22 5.94 -4.26
CA THR A 129 -8.89 5.82 -4.90
C THR A 129 -9.05 5.73 -6.41
N LYS A 130 -8.07 6.16 -7.16
CA LYS A 130 -8.06 6.01 -8.62
C LYS A 130 -7.75 4.61 -9.08
N TYR A 131 -6.99 3.90 -8.30
CA TYR A 131 -6.53 2.57 -8.65
C TYR A 131 -6.41 1.70 -7.39
N ALA A 132 -7.12 0.60 -7.37
CA ALA A 132 -7.04 -0.40 -6.33
C ALA A 132 -6.97 -1.78 -6.97
N ILE A 133 -5.98 -2.57 -6.61
CA ILE A 133 -5.78 -3.92 -7.13
C ILE A 133 -5.18 -4.85 -6.10
N GLN A 134 -5.60 -6.11 -6.13
CA GLN A 134 -4.92 -7.21 -5.46
C GLN A 134 -4.06 -7.96 -6.47
N VAL A 135 -2.74 -7.91 -6.30
CA VAL A 135 -1.79 -8.62 -7.16
C VAL A 135 -1.75 -10.10 -6.74
N ARG A 136 -2.41 -10.97 -7.50
CA ARG A 136 -2.47 -12.42 -7.22
C ARG A 136 -1.38 -13.22 -7.91
N ASP A 137 -0.90 -12.77 -9.07
CA ASP A 137 0.21 -13.40 -9.80
C ASP A 137 1.46 -12.52 -9.65
N PRO A 138 2.55 -13.04 -9.05
CA PRO A 138 3.79 -12.30 -8.89
C PRO A 138 4.37 -11.75 -10.20
N LYS A 139 4.09 -12.38 -11.34
CA LYS A 139 4.54 -11.93 -12.66
C LYS A 139 3.98 -10.57 -13.05
N ASN A 140 2.84 -10.19 -12.48
CA ASN A 140 2.18 -8.93 -12.78
C ASN A 140 2.72 -7.75 -11.95
N ILE A 141 3.54 -7.99 -10.92
CA ILE A 141 3.95 -6.93 -9.98
C ILE A 141 4.62 -5.75 -10.68
N VAL A 142 5.45 -6.02 -11.69
CA VAL A 142 6.16 -4.96 -12.45
C VAL A 142 5.18 -4.04 -13.16
N ARG A 143 4.19 -4.62 -13.80
CA ARG A 143 3.14 -3.88 -14.51
C ARG A 143 2.32 -3.04 -13.54
N GLU A 144 1.86 -3.66 -12.46
CA GLU A 144 0.97 -3.02 -11.49
C GLU A 144 1.66 -1.89 -10.72
N LEU A 145 2.92 -2.06 -10.34
CA LEU A 145 3.71 -0.99 -9.71
C LEU A 145 3.94 0.19 -10.66
N ASN A 146 4.25 -0.07 -11.94
CA ASN A 146 4.40 1.00 -12.91
C ASN A 146 3.09 1.76 -13.12
N LEU A 147 1.96 1.04 -13.25
CA LEU A 147 0.66 1.64 -13.42
C LEU A 147 0.26 2.47 -12.18
N ALA A 148 0.43 1.90 -11.00
CA ALA A 148 0.17 2.58 -9.73
C ALA A 148 1.00 3.88 -9.61
N TRP A 149 2.30 3.81 -9.92
CA TRP A 149 3.18 4.97 -9.93
C TRP A 149 2.73 6.04 -10.93
N GLN A 150 2.42 5.64 -12.15
CA GLN A 150 1.96 6.56 -13.19
C GLN A 150 0.67 7.27 -12.76
N ILE A 151 -0.32 6.50 -12.29
CA ILE A 151 -1.61 7.02 -11.84
C ILE A 151 -1.41 7.97 -10.65
N ALA A 152 -0.59 7.59 -9.66
CA ALA A 152 -0.33 8.41 -8.48
C ALA A 152 0.35 9.74 -8.84
N ASN A 153 1.18 9.80 -9.86
CA ASN A 153 1.95 11.00 -10.24
C ASN A 153 1.36 11.78 -11.44
N THR A 154 0.25 11.33 -12.02
CA THR A 154 -0.43 12.06 -13.10
C THR A 154 -1.18 13.26 -12.53
N LYS A 155 -0.88 14.47 -13.00
CA LYS A 155 -1.48 15.75 -12.54
C LYS A 155 -2.98 15.92 -12.84
N ALA A 156 -3.65 14.93 -13.40
CA ALA A 156 -5.11 14.97 -13.54
C ALA A 156 -5.75 14.76 -12.17
N ARG A 157 -6.59 15.71 -11.75
CA ARG A 157 -7.33 15.74 -10.49
C ARG A 157 -7.70 14.35 -9.97
N PHE A 158 -7.29 14.00 -8.73
CA PHE A 158 -7.59 12.76 -7.96
C PHE A 158 -6.49 11.68 -7.96
N LEU A 159 -5.75 11.51 -6.88
CA LEU A 159 -4.62 10.56 -6.82
C LEU A 159 -4.40 9.94 -5.45
N SER A 160 -5.03 8.82 -5.19
CA SER A 160 -4.48 7.82 -4.28
C SER A 160 -4.50 6.46 -4.97
N THR A 161 -3.52 5.61 -4.69
CA THR A 161 -3.42 4.27 -5.26
C THR A 161 -3.25 3.27 -4.14
N CYS A 162 -4.09 2.23 -4.10
CA CYS A 162 -3.99 1.10 -3.19
C CYS A 162 -3.52 -0.14 -3.99
N LEU A 163 -2.44 -0.76 -3.57
CA LEU A 163 -1.87 -2.00 -4.12
C LEU A 163 -2.06 -3.15 -3.16
#